data_822306ea05afda88fdb13867ca1f98c3
#
_entry.id   822306ea05afda88fdb13867ca1f98c3
#
_cell.length_a   1.000
_cell.length_b   1.000
_cell.length_c   1.000
_cell.angle_alpha   90.00
_cell.angle_beta   90.00
_cell.angle_gamma   90.00
#
_symmetry.space_group_name_H-M   'P 1'
#
loop_
_entity.id
_entity.type
_entity.pdbx_description
1 polymer ?
#
loop_
_entity_poly.entity_id
_entity_poly.type
_entity_poly.pdbx_seq_one_letter_code
_entity_poly.pdbx_strand_id
1 'polypeptide(L)'
;MRAGRFAVAGLVAMLALVGTGSTGRGAEDRVQFRDPLTDEPLEIDLPPDATEAVRRFHETGENPYQGDEAAIANGRELYNRWCASCHMPDGSGRLGPSLIDDTWQYERTDTPLGQFEIIYAGGTGAMQPFGQRMSQDEILKVIAYTDHLRQQQQ
;
A
#
# COMPACT_ATOMS: atom_id res chain seq x y z
N MET A 1 -7.92 -80.33 -39.53
CA MET A 1 -6.76 -79.47 -39.49
C MET A 1 -7.25 -78.01 -39.47
N ARG A 2 -7.32 -77.39 -38.31
CA ARG A 2 -7.79 -75.99 -38.14
C ARG A 2 -6.75 -75.26 -37.35
N ALA A 3 -6.13 -74.27 -37.94
CA ALA A 3 -5.15 -73.42 -37.33
C ALA A 3 -5.86 -72.36 -36.53
N GLY A 4 -5.55 -72.29 -35.21
CA GLY A 4 -6.05 -71.23 -34.35
C GLY A 4 -5.13 -70.01 -34.40
N ARG A 5 -5.75 -68.84 -34.66
CA ARG A 5 -5.06 -67.53 -34.63
C ARG A 5 -5.26 -66.91 -33.25
N PHE A 6 -4.16 -66.73 -32.48
CA PHE A 6 -4.17 -65.99 -31.23
C PHE A 6 -3.98 -64.51 -31.57
N ALA A 7 -4.95 -63.68 -31.23
CA ALA A 7 -4.87 -62.24 -31.28
C ALA A 7 -4.25 -61.73 -29.94
N VAL A 8 -3.09 -61.08 -30.05
CA VAL A 8 -2.48 -60.41 -28.91
C VAL A 8 -3.03 -58.99 -28.84
N ALA A 9 -3.86 -58.71 -27.87
CA ALA A 9 -4.34 -57.36 -27.59
C ALA A 9 -3.26 -56.59 -26.82
N GLY A 10 -2.66 -55.61 -27.48
CA GLY A 10 -1.72 -54.67 -26.88
C GLY A 10 -2.45 -53.64 -26.03
N LEU A 11 -2.20 -53.64 -24.74
CA LEU A 11 -2.70 -52.62 -23.81
C LEU A 11 -1.76 -51.39 -23.87
N VAL A 12 -2.20 -50.31 -24.51
CA VAL A 12 -1.47 -49.04 -24.50
C VAL A 12 -1.85 -48.31 -23.21
N ALA A 13 -0.95 -48.30 -22.25
CA ALA A 13 -1.08 -47.48 -21.04
C ALA A 13 -0.77 -46.02 -21.38
N MET A 14 -1.80 -45.19 -21.41
CA MET A 14 -1.70 -43.74 -21.59
C MET A 14 -1.31 -43.13 -20.22
N LEU A 15 -0.04 -42.76 -20.09
CA LEU A 15 0.44 -42.01 -18.93
C LEU A 15 -0.05 -40.55 -19.05
N ALA A 16 -1.07 -40.17 -18.27
CA ALA A 16 -1.49 -38.79 -18.12
C ALA A 16 -0.46 -38.06 -17.24
N LEU A 17 0.37 -37.20 -17.83
CA LEU A 17 1.15 -36.21 -17.09
C LEU A 17 0.16 -35.21 -16.49
N VAL A 18 -0.09 -35.34 -15.19
CA VAL A 18 -0.73 -34.28 -14.40
C VAL A 18 0.33 -33.23 -14.16
N GLY A 19 0.36 -32.21 -15.04
CA GLY A 19 1.14 -31.00 -14.82
C GLY A 19 0.56 -30.26 -13.61
N THR A 20 1.23 -30.31 -12.46
CA THR A 20 0.96 -29.42 -11.33
C THR A 20 1.38 -28.01 -11.72
N GLY A 21 0.46 -27.28 -12.34
CA GLY A 21 0.59 -25.84 -12.55
C GLY A 21 0.58 -25.16 -11.18
N SER A 22 1.76 -24.81 -10.68
CA SER A 22 1.90 -23.90 -9.57
C SER A 22 1.47 -22.52 -10.08
N THR A 23 0.17 -22.22 -10.00
CA THR A 23 -0.33 -20.87 -10.22
C THR A 23 0.22 -20.00 -9.09
N GLY A 24 1.16 -19.16 -9.46
CA GLY A 24 1.75 -18.16 -8.57
C GLY A 24 0.66 -17.23 -8.02
N ARG A 25 0.24 -17.50 -6.80
CA ARG A 25 -0.76 -16.75 -6.03
C ARG A 25 -0.18 -15.47 -5.41
N GLY A 26 1.02 -15.07 -5.83
CA GLY A 26 1.78 -14.01 -5.18
C GLY A 26 1.66 -12.59 -5.77
N ALA A 27 0.96 -12.41 -6.88
CA ALA A 27 0.87 -11.10 -7.55
C ALA A 27 -0.52 -10.46 -7.48
N GLU A 28 -1.58 -11.21 -7.18
CA GLU A 28 -2.96 -10.72 -7.18
C GLU A 28 -3.43 -10.17 -5.83
N ASP A 29 -2.66 -10.34 -4.75
CA ASP A 29 -3.05 -9.97 -3.38
C ASP A 29 -2.41 -8.65 -2.88
N ARG A 30 -1.73 -7.90 -3.75
CA ARG A 30 -1.12 -6.63 -3.36
C ARG A 30 -2.01 -5.45 -3.70
N VAL A 31 -1.99 -4.43 -2.84
CA VAL A 31 -2.68 -3.17 -3.13
C VAL A 31 -2.11 -2.54 -4.40
N GLN A 32 -2.97 -1.92 -5.18
CA GLN A 32 -2.57 -1.17 -6.34
C GLN A 32 -2.52 0.32 -5.97
N PHE A 33 -1.31 0.87 -5.93
CA PHE A 33 -1.13 2.30 -5.74
C PHE A 33 -1.57 3.08 -6.99
N ARG A 34 -2.06 4.29 -6.77
CA ARG A 34 -2.49 5.18 -7.84
C ARG A 34 -1.93 6.59 -7.64
N ASP A 35 -1.67 7.24 -8.74
CA ASP A 35 -1.35 8.67 -8.72
C ASP A 35 -2.60 9.45 -8.25
N PRO A 36 -2.48 10.26 -7.18
CA PRO A 36 -3.64 10.93 -6.58
C PRO A 36 -4.27 12.00 -7.47
N LEU A 37 -3.58 12.45 -8.52
CA LEU A 37 -4.04 13.52 -9.41
C LEU A 37 -4.66 12.97 -10.71
N THR A 38 -4.14 11.85 -11.22
CA THR A 38 -4.53 11.29 -12.52
C THR A 38 -5.30 9.97 -12.38
N ASP A 39 -5.28 9.35 -11.20
CA ASP A 39 -5.80 7.99 -10.93
C ASP A 39 -5.14 6.90 -11.77
N GLU A 40 -4.03 7.19 -12.41
CA GLU A 40 -3.24 6.20 -13.13
C GLU A 40 -2.48 5.28 -12.15
N PRO A 41 -2.15 4.05 -12.55
CA PRO A 41 -1.30 3.18 -11.73
C PRO A 41 0.02 3.85 -11.38
N LEU A 42 0.39 3.80 -10.09
CA LEU A 42 1.63 4.35 -9.57
C LEU A 42 2.52 3.19 -9.10
N GLU A 43 3.69 3.05 -9.73
CA GLU A 43 4.64 2.02 -9.33
C GLU A 43 5.40 2.45 -8.07
N ILE A 44 5.16 1.74 -6.98
CA ILE A 44 5.86 1.91 -5.70
C ILE A 44 6.45 0.56 -5.29
N ASP A 45 7.75 0.43 -5.45
CA ASP A 45 8.46 -0.80 -5.11
C ASP A 45 8.51 -1.00 -3.59
N LEU A 46 8.40 -2.27 -3.19
CA LEU A 46 8.70 -2.66 -1.82
C LEU A 46 10.22 -2.60 -1.60
N PRO A 47 10.73 -1.74 -0.69
CA PRO A 47 12.16 -1.66 -0.44
C PRO A 47 12.74 -3.00 0.04
N PRO A 48 13.98 -3.35 -0.31
CA PRO A 48 14.60 -4.62 0.10
C PRO A 48 14.75 -4.74 1.63
N ASP A 49 14.89 -3.61 2.31
CA ASP A 49 14.98 -3.45 3.77
C ASP A 49 13.65 -3.01 4.41
N ALA A 50 12.53 -3.21 3.72
CA ALA A 50 11.20 -2.84 4.22
C ALA A 50 10.95 -3.42 5.62
N THR A 51 10.38 -2.58 6.50
CA THR A 51 9.87 -3.04 7.80
C THR A 51 8.67 -3.96 7.61
N GLU A 52 8.32 -4.71 8.65
CA GLU A 52 7.10 -5.53 8.64
C GLU A 52 5.85 -4.68 8.41
N ALA A 53 5.81 -3.49 8.98
CA ALA A 53 4.71 -2.55 8.76
C ALA A 53 4.56 -2.15 7.28
N VAL A 54 5.66 -1.85 6.61
CA VAL A 54 5.64 -1.51 5.18
C VAL A 54 5.22 -2.71 4.34
N ARG A 55 5.68 -3.94 4.64
CA ARG A 55 5.24 -5.15 3.94
C ARG A 55 3.74 -5.35 4.06
N ARG A 56 3.23 -5.28 5.30
CA ARG A 56 1.80 -5.43 5.56
C ARG A 56 0.98 -4.34 4.87
N PHE A 57 1.45 -3.11 4.87
CA PHE A 57 0.79 -2.02 4.14
C PHE A 57 0.68 -2.30 2.64
N HIS A 58 1.74 -2.83 2.01
CA HIS A 58 1.72 -3.24 0.60
C HIS A 58 0.76 -4.39 0.30
N GLU A 59 0.42 -5.20 1.29
CA GLU A 59 -0.54 -6.31 1.17
C GLU A 59 -1.98 -5.85 1.39
N THR A 60 -2.20 -4.94 2.35
CA THR A 60 -3.56 -4.64 2.86
C THR A 60 -4.04 -3.22 2.55
N GLY A 61 -3.15 -2.25 2.35
CA GLY A 61 -3.48 -0.83 2.28
C GLY A 61 -3.81 -0.18 3.64
N GLU A 62 -3.80 -0.97 4.72
CA GLU A 62 -4.06 -0.49 6.07
C GLU A 62 -2.76 -0.06 6.75
N ASN A 63 -2.80 1.01 7.54
CA ASN A 63 -1.63 1.46 8.28
C ASN A 63 -1.47 0.69 9.60
N PRO A 64 -0.44 -0.18 9.73
CA PRO A 64 -0.25 -0.96 10.96
C PRO A 64 0.14 -0.13 12.20
N TYR A 65 0.52 1.13 12.00
CA TYR A 65 0.91 2.04 13.10
C TYR A 65 -0.25 2.81 13.71
N GLN A 66 -1.49 2.58 13.27
CA GLN A 66 -2.66 3.21 13.89
C GLN A 66 -2.76 2.80 15.36
N GLY A 67 -2.77 3.79 16.27
CA GLY A 67 -2.83 3.57 17.71
C GLY A 67 -1.50 3.14 18.36
N ASP A 68 -0.41 3.00 17.60
CA ASP A 68 0.93 2.73 18.15
C ASP A 68 1.54 4.03 18.67
N GLU A 69 1.66 4.16 20.00
CA GLU A 69 2.16 5.39 20.66
C GLU A 69 3.59 5.76 20.24
N ALA A 70 4.46 4.77 20.04
CA ALA A 70 5.86 5.02 19.65
C ALA A 70 5.94 5.49 18.20
N ALA A 71 5.16 4.89 17.30
CA ALA A 71 5.07 5.31 15.91
C ALA A 71 4.45 6.71 15.80
N ILE A 72 3.38 7.00 16.56
CA ILE A 72 2.73 8.31 16.62
C ILE A 72 3.70 9.38 17.12
N ALA A 73 4.49 9.12 18.18
CA ALA A 73 5.49 10.05 18.68
C ALA A 73 6.57 10.37 17.63
N ASN A 74 7.05 9.35 16.93
CA ASN A 74 8.02 9.54 15.84
C ASN A 74 7.38 10.27 14.65
N GLY A 75 6.14 9.91 14.28
CA GLY A 75 5.35 10.58 13.25
C GLY A 75 5.15 12.07 13.53
N ARG A 76 4.95 12.46 14.81
CA ARG A 76 4.87 13.85 15.23
C ARG A 76 6.16 14.63 14.93
N GLU A 77 7.32 14.05 15.18
CA GLU A 77 8.60 14.70 14.89
C GLU A 77 8.79 14.90 13.38
N LEU A 78 8.45 13.88 12.59
CA LEU A 78 8.49 13.93 11.12
C LEU A 78 7.50 14.96 10.57
N TYR A 79 6.28 14.96 11.08
CA TYR A 79 5.24 15.93 10.70
C TYR A 79 5.68 17.37 10.98
N ASN A 80 6.22 17.65 12.15
CA ASN A 80 6.71 18.99 12.49
C ASN A 80 7.84 19.44 11.57
N ARG A 81 8.66 18.53 11.10
CA ARG A 81 9.78 18.81 10.19
C ARG A 81 9.31 19.10 8.76
N TRP A 82 8.34 18.35 8.25
CA TRP A 82 8.02 18.32 6.83
C TRP A 82 6.66 18.90 6.48
N CYS A 83 5.67 18.81 7.35
CA CYS A 83 4.26 19.06 7.05
C CYS A 83 3.71 20.32 7.73
N ALA A 84 4.12 20.58 8.97
CA ALA A 84 3.54 21.62 9.84
C ALA A 84 3.63 23.04 9.26
N SER A 85 4.61 23.33 8.42
CA SER A 85 4.73 24.65 7.77
C SER A 85 3.54 25.01 6.87
N CYS A 86 2.92 23.99 6.26
CA CYS A 86 1.76 24.14 5.36
C CYS A 86 0.46 23.74 6.05
N HIS A 87 0.46 22.64 6.82
CA HIS A 87 -0.73 22.08 7.43
C HIS A 87 -0.95 22.50 8.88
N MET A 88 -0.12 23.37 9.44
CA MET A 88 -0.08 23.83 10.84
C MET A 88 0.32 22.68 11.82
N PRO A 89 0.93 23.01 13.00
CA PRO A 89 1.35 21.99 13.97
C PRO A 89 0.20 21.16 14.55
N ASP A 90 -1.02 21.70 14.56
CA ASP A 90 -2.23 21.05 15.04
C ASP A 90 -3.05 20.39 13.91
N GLY A 91 -2.57 20.43 12.67
CA GLY A 91 -3.27 19.86 11.51
C GLY A 91 -4.42 20.69 10.97
N SER A 92 -4.69 21.89 11.52
CA SER A 92 -5.85 22.72 11.14
C SER A 92 -5.79 23.29 9.72
N GLY A 93 -4.62 23.23 9.07
CA GLY A 93 -4.44 23.73 7.72
C GLY A 93 -4.18 25.24 7.62
N ARG A 94 -3.47 25.64 6.57
CA ARG A 94 -3.25 27.06 6.21
C ARG A 94 -2.93 27.22 4.72
N LEU A 95 -1.71 26.88 4.29
CA LEU A 95 -1.33 26.80 2.88
C LEU A 95 -1.78 25.47 2.29
N GLY A 96 -1.71 24.40 3.07
CA GLY A 96 -2.32 23.12 2.81
C GLY A 96 -3.69 23.02 3.47
N PRO A 97 -4.54 22.07 3.04
CA PRO A 97 -5.84 21.84 3.65
C PRO A 97 -5.72 21.37 5.10
N SER A 98 -6.81 21.46 5.85
CA SER A 98 -6.94 20.78 7.14
C SER A 98 -6.75 19.27 6.97
N LEU A 99 -6.15 18.63 7.96
CA LEU A 99 -5.94 17.18 8.05
C LEU A 99 -6.75 16.53 9.18
N ILE A 100 -7.55 17.36 9.89
CA ILE A 100 -8.27 16.96 11.09
C ILE A 100 -9.80 17.04 10.96
N ASP A 101 -10.29 17.54 9.84
CA ASP A 101 -11.72 17.52 9.49
C ASP A 101 -12.04 16.37 8.52
N ASP A 102 -13.33 16.22 8.18
CA ASP A 102 -13.83 15.19 7.26
C ASP A 102 -13.93 15.68 5.82
N THR A 103 -13.25 16.78 5.49
CA THR A 103 -13.26 17.35 4.14
C THR A 103 -11.99 16.97 3.38
N TRP A 104 -12.12 16.06 2.44
CA TRP A 104 -11.01 15.58 1.64
C TRP A 104 -10.93 16.29 0.29
N GLN A 105 -9.78 16.84 -0.04
CA GLN A 105 -9.55 17.45 -1.36
C GLN A 105 -9.53 16.41 -2.47
N TYR A 106 -9.09 15.20 -2.17
CA TYR A 106 -9.10 14.03 -3.05
C TYR A 106 -9.83 12.90 -2.33
N GLU A 107 -10.86 12.32 -2.96
CA GLU A 107 -11.71 11.30 -2.34
C GLU A 107 -10.91 10.12 -1.76
N ARG A 108 -9.86 9.66 -2.46
CA ARG A 108 -9.01 8.56 -1.98
C ARG A 108 -8.26 8.85 -0.69
N THR A 109 -8.05 10.13 -0.34
CA THR A 109 -7.29 10.50 0.87
C THR A 109 -8.08 10.35 2.18
N ASP A 110 -9.32 9.86 2.12
CA ASP A 110 -10.06 9.37 3.28
C ASP A 110 -9.54 8.02 3.80
N THR A 111 -8.68 7.34 3.01
CA THR A 111 -8.06 6.06 3.36
C THR A 111 -6.56 6.20 3.64
N PRO A 112 -5.96 5.32 4.48
CA PRO A 112 -4.52 5.32 4.70
C PRO A 112 -3.73 5.12 3.39
N LEU A 113 -4.28 4.34 2.45
CA LEU A 113 -3.67 4.12 1.14
C LEU A 113 -3.57 5.41 0.33
N GLY A 114 -4.68 6.15 0.19
CA GLY A 114 -4.70 7.41 -0.55
C GLY A 114 -3.90 8.51 0.15
N GLN A 115 -3.85 8.53 1.49
CA GLN A 115 -2.96 9.42 2.25
C GLN A 115 -1.48 9.11 1.97
N PHE A 116 -1.12 7.84 1.87
CA PHE A 116 0.23 7.43 1.50
C PHE A 116 0.57 7.87 0.07
N GLU A 117 -0.33 7.64 -0.88
CA GLU A 117 -0.17 8.01 -2.28
C GLU A 117 0.09 9.51 -2.43
N ILE A 118 -0.73 10.37 -1.80
CA ILE A 118 -0.58 11.83 -1.89
C ILE A 118 0.71 12.35 -1.23
N ILE A 119 1.14 11.74 -0.13
CA ILE A 119 2.41 12.11 0.50
C ILE A 119 3.58 11.64 -0.36
N TYR A 120 3.51 10.43 -0.90
CA TYR A 120 4.57 9.84 -1.70
C TYR A 120 4.77 10.58 -3.03
N ALA A 121 3.68 10.78 -3.78
CA ALA A 121 3.71 11.35 -5.14
C ALA A 121 3.59 12.89 -5.17
N GLY A 122 3.08 13.50 -4.09
CA GLY A 122 2.78 14.93 -4.03
C GLY A 122 1.36 15.25 -4.47
N GLY A 123 0.92 16.47 -4.18
CA GLY A 123 -0.39 16.98 -4.54
C GLY A 123 -0.34 18.15 -5.51
N THR A 124 -1.49 18.73 -5.82
CA THR A 124 -1.56 19.98 -6.58
C THR A 124 -0.95 21.15 -5.80
N GLY A 125 -0.48 22.15 -6.52
CA GLY A 125 0.05 23.36 -5.92
C GLY A 125 1.45 23.18 -5.31
N ALA A 126 1.58 23.46 -4.02
CA ALA A 126 2.87 23.50 -3.33
C ALA A 126 3.24 22.18 -2.62
N MET A 127 2.37 21.18 -2.59
CA MET A 127 2.65 19.90 -1.93
C MET A 127 3.63 19.08 -2.75
N GLN A 128 4.87 19.07 -2.31
CA GLN A 128 5.96 18.35 -2.97
C GLN A 128 5.85 16.84 -2.74
N PRO A 129 6.38 16.00 -3.66
CA PRO A 129 6.50 14.57 -3.43
C PRO A 129 7.54 14.29 -2.32
N PHE A 130 7.19 13.40 -1.41
CA PHE A 130 8.07 13.00 -0.31
C PHE A 130 8.67 11.60 -0.46
N GLY A 131 8.26 10.81 -1.44
CA GLY A 131 8.76 9.45 -1.65
C GLY A 131 10.27 9.33 -1.87
N GLN A 132 10.95 10.44 -2.24
CA GLN A 132 12.43 10.51 -2.35
C GLN A 132 13.12 11.14 -1.12
N ARG A 133 12.35 11.58 -0.12
CA ARG A 133 12.85 12.31 1.06
C ARG A 133 12.56 11.60 2.36
N MET A 134 11.56 10.74 2.35
CA MET A 134 11.11 9.95 3.48
C MET A 134 11.01 8.49 3.05
N SER A 135 11.39 7.60 3.93
CA SER A 135 11.11 6.18 3.74
C SER A 135 9.59 5.92 3.80
N GLN A 136 9.14 4.82 3.22
CA GLN A 136 7.73 4.41 3.30
C GLN A 136 7.28 4.21 4.76
N ASP A 137 8.17 3.71 5.61
CA ASP A 137 7.95 3.54 7.04
C ASP A 137 7.70 4.88 7.75
N GLU A 138 8.49 5.91 7.42
CA GLU A 138 8.31 7.27 7.96
C GLU A 138 6.99 7.89 7.50
N ILE A 139 6.59 7.67 6.25
CA ILE A 139 5.29 8.14 5.72
C ILE A 139 4.15 7.49 6.51
N LEU A 140 4.18 6.18 6.77
CA LEU A 140 3.16 5.49 7.58
C LEU A 140 3.07 6.04 9.00
N LYS A 141 4.20 6.41 9.62
CA LYS A 141 4.22 7.04 10.95
C LYS A 141 3.61 8.44 10.93
N VAL A 142 3.86 9.23 9.88
CA VAL A 142 3.21 10.54 9.72
C VAL A 142 1.71 10.38 9.59
N ILE A 143 1.21 9.42 8.81
CA ILE A 143 -0.21 9.12 8.67
C ILE A 143 -0.81 8.73 10.04
N ALA A 144 -0.14 7.86 10.80
CA ALA A 144 -0.61 7.48 12.14
C ALA A 144 -0.73 8.69 13.07
N TYR A 145 0.18 9.66 12.98
CA TYR A 145 0.11 10.89 13.76
C TYR A 145 -1.03 11.80 13.30
N THR A 146 -1.25 11.99 12.00
CA THR A 146 -2.37 12.82 11.50
C THR A 146 -3.73 12.21 11.84
N ASP A 147 -3.85 10.88 11.80
CA ASP A 147 -5.05 10.18 12.28
C ASP A 147 -5.27 10.37 13.78
N HIS A 148 -4.20 10.32 14.57
CA HIS A 148 -4.26 10.62 16.00
C HIS A 148 -4.74 12.06 16.27
N LEU A 149 -4.24 13.06 15.54
CA LEU A 149 -4.71 14.45 15.65
C LEU A 149 -6.20 14.57 15.34
N ARG A 150 -6.68 13.90 14.29
CA ARG A 150 -8.10 13.89 13.89
C ARG A 150 -8.99 13.30 14.99
N GLN A 151 -8.57 12.17 15.58
CA GLN A 151 -9.32 11.51 16.66
C GLN A 151 -9.46 12.39 17.90
N GLN A 152 -8.53 13.29 18.17
CA GLN A 152 -8.61 14.23 19.29
C GLN A 152 -9.61 15.38 19.07
N GLN A 153 -10.13 15.59 17.87
CA GLN A 153 -11.08 16.64 17.53
C GLN A 153 -12.53 16.14 17.50
N GLN A 154 -12.76 14.84 17.57
CA GLN A 154 -14.07 14.20 17.63
C GLN A 154 -14.55 14.02 19.07
#